data_ec069c1a2a58d135eef73ffb296c6dbb
#
_entry.id   ec069c1a2a58d135eef73ffb296c6dbb
#
_cell.length_a   1.000
_cell.length_b   1.000
_cell.length_c   1.000
_cell.angle_alpha   90.00
_cell.angle_beta   90.00
_cell.angle_gamma   90.00
#
_symmetry.space_group_name_H-M   'P 1'
#
loop_
_entity.id
_entity.type
_entity.pdbx_description
1 polymer ?
#
loop_
_entity_poly.entity_id
_entity_poly.type
_entity_poly.pdbx_seq_one_letter_code
_entity_poly.pdbx_strand_id
1 'polypeptide(L)'
;MTVALALGAQRMLRRRALIRKLPAVETLGSVTTICSDKTGTLTENRMTVTVVDVAGNSSTMTEVIQRGETLRALNGSSSPEPKDMAHALLLAGNTLCNDAVLEPDDKQGFKAIGDPTEGALVVAAARFGIEKPVLDTVLPRVGEVPFSSERKRMTTVHKLDESVTPNEGVARFLKDFINAINREYIAFTKGAVDSLLEVCDRAWINGEVVPLSSEWRTRIETA
;
A
#
# COMPACT_ATOMS: atom_id res chain seq x y z
N MET A 1 -35.52 32.58 23.99
CA MET A 1 -34.86 31.31 23.54
C MET A 1 -33.81 31.54 22.46
N THR A 2 -34.05 32.31 21.41
CA THR A 2 -33.14 32.51 20.27
C THR A 2 -31.76 33.13 20.62
N VAL A 3 -31.70 34.09 21.52
CA VAL A 3 -30.46 34.77 21.93
C VAL A 3 -29.52 33.83 22.68
N ALA A 4 -30.07 33.03 23.61
CA ALA A 4 -29.27 32.06 24.37
C ALA A 4 -28.68 30.97 23.48
N LEU A 5 -29.45 30.47 22.49
CA LEU A 5 -28.97 29.48 21.51
C LEU A 5 -27.90 30.07 20.57
N ALA A 6 -28.07 31.34 20.18
CA ALA A 6 -27.08 32.03 19.35
C ALA A 6 -25.75 32.22 20.08
N LEU A 7 -25.78 32.62 21.36
CA LEU A 7 -24.58 32.71 22.20
C LEU A 7 -23.95 31.35 22.48
N GLY A 8 -24.75 30.28 22.63
CA GLY A 8 -24.29 28.90 22.72
C GLY A 8 -23.55 28.47 21.46
N ALA A 9 -24.14 28.69 20.28
CA ALA A 9 -23.53 28.40 19.00
C ALA A 9 -22.21 29.18 18.77
N GLN A 10 -22.18 30.47 19.15
CA GLN A 10 -20.95 31.26 19.07
C GLN A 10 -19.84 30.72 19.97
N ARG A 11 -20.15 30.27 21.19
CA ARG A 11 -19.17 29.63 22.09
C ARG A 11 -18.65 28.32 21.52
N MET A 12 -19.52 27.51 20.91
CA MET A 12 -19.14 26.27 20.25
C MET A 12 -18.23 26.52 19.03
N LEU A 13 -18.54 27.52 18.22
CA LEU A 13 -17.71 27.92 17.10
C LEU A 13 -16.29 28.34 17.53
N ARG A 14 -16.14 29.06 18.63
CA ARG A 14 -14.83 29.38 19.23
C ARG A 14 -14.04 28.14 19.63
N ARG A 15 -14.72 27.05 19.92
CA ARG A 15 -14.12 25.74 20.19
C ARG A 15 -14.03 24.84 18.96
N ARG A 16 -14.14 25.41 17.75
CA ARG A 16 -14.05 24.73 16.45
C ARG A 16 -15.20 23.74 16.19
N ALA A 17 -16.32 23.86 16.91
CA ALA A 17 -17.53 23.07 16.66
C ALA A 17 -18.49 23.89 15.78
N LEU A 18 -18.63 23.49 14.50
CA LEU A 18 -19.52 24.16 13.55
C LEU A 18 -20.96 23.67 13.72
N ILE A 19 -21.86 24.57 14.13
CA ILE A 19 -23.28 24.31 14.25
C ILE A 19 -23.99 24.75 12.97
N ARG A 20 -24.59 23.83 12.25
CA ARG A 20 -25.36 24.09 11.01
C ARG A 20 -26.83 24.40 11.28
N LYS A 21 -27.38 23.91 12.40
CA LYS A 21 -28.77 24.13 12.80
C LYS A 21 -28.84 24.48 14.28
N LEU A 22 -29.42 25.61 14.62
CA LEU A 22 -29.53 26.10 16.03
C LEU A 22 -30.23 25.11 16.97
N PRO A 23 -31.34 24.43 16.58
CA PRO A 23 -31.96 23.42 17.44
C PRO A 23 -31.04 22.25 17.85
N ALA A 24 -30.02 21.96 17.04
CA ALA A 24 -29.03 20.90 17.37
C ALA A 24 -28.22 21.20 18.64
N VAL A 25 -28.06 22.49 19.01
CA VAL A 25 -27.37 22.89 20.24
C VAL A 25 -28.17 22.47 21.49
N GLU A 26 -29.49 22.63 21.44
CA GLU A 26 -30.39 22.22 22.50
C GLU A 26 -30.43 20.69 22.65
N THR A 27 -30.57 19.97 21.53
CA THR A 27 -30.54 18.51 21.51
C THR A 27 -29.22 17.98 22.07
N LEU A 28 -28.09 18.56 21.66
CA LEU A 28 -26.76 18.15 22.13
C LEU A 28 -26.63 18.36 23.66
N GLY A 29 -27.23 19.44 24.20
CA GLY A 29 -27.20 19.75 25.61
C GLY A 29 -28.03 18.78 26.47
N SER A 30 -28.97 18.05 25.90
CA SER A 30 -29.86 17.10 26.58
C SER A 30 -29.44 15.63 26.44
N VAL A 31 -28.43 15.30 25.61
CA VAL A 31 -27.98 13.91 25.46
C VAL A 31 -27.19 13.44 26.66
N THR A 32 -27.41 12.20 27.06
CA THR A 32 -26.71 11.54 28.16
C THR A 32 -25.61 10.60 27.65
N THR A 33 -25.67 10.23 26.36
CA THR A 33 -24.73 9.31 25.75
C THR A 33 -24.37 9.83 24.37
N ILE A 34 -23.09 9.83 24.05
CA ILE A 34 -22.55 10.19 22.72
C ILE A 34 -21.89 8.94 22.14
N CYS A 35 -22.41 8.46 20.99
CA CYS A 35 -21.80 7.41 20.21
C CYS A 35 -20.98 8.05 19.10
N SER A 36 -19.67 7.83 19.10
CA SER A 36 -18.77 8.33 18.08
C SER A 36 -18.21 7.18 17.28
N ASP A 37 -18.28 7.27 15.95
CA ASP A 37 -17.53 6.36 15.08
C ASP A 37 -16.02 6.63 15.24
N LYS A 38 -15.23 5.56 15.29
CA LYS A 38 -13.78 5.67 15.39
C LYS A 38 -13.17 6.17 14.08
N THR A 39 -13.60 5.57 12.97
CA THR A 39 -12.96 5.77 11.67
C THR A 39 -13.41 7.06 11.00
N GLY A 40 -12.46 7.95 10.67
CA GLY A 40 -12.74 9.26 10.07
C GLY A 40 -13.31 10.32 11.03
N THR A 41 -13.54 9.96 12.31
CA THR A 41 -13.98 10.89 13.37
C THR A 41 -12.90 11.07 14.43
N LEU A 42 -12.43 9.97 15.01
CA LEU A 42 -11.32 9.97 15.98
C LEU A 42 -9.99 9.71 15.33
N THR A 43 -9.97 9.23 14.10
CA THR A 43 -8.80 8.98 13.27
C THR A 43 -8.91 9.74 11.96
N GLU A 44 -7.79 9.97 11.29
CA GLU A 44 -7.74 10.63 9.97
C GLU A 44 -8.22 9.76 8.81
N ASN A 45 -8.69 8.53 9.08
CA ASN A 45 -9.03 7.51 8.07
C ASN A 45 -7.91 7.33 7.04
N ARG A 46 -6.68 7.36 7.51
CA ARG A 46 -5.48 7.19 6.70
C ARG A 46 -4.63 6.07 7.27
N MET A 47 -4.25 5.15 6.42
CA MET A 47 -3.29 4.12 6.75
C MET A 47 -1.90 4.48 6.23
N THR A 48 -0.88 3.98 6.91
CA THR A 48 0.52 4.21 6.53
C THR A 48 1.29 2.92 6.80
N VAL A 49 2.11 2.50 5.84
CA VAL A 49 3.05 1.41 6.04
C VAL A 49 4.18 1.91 6.95
N THR A 50 4.38 1.26 8.08
CA THR A 50 5.43 1.60 9.05
C THR A 50 6.57 0.60 9.04
N VAL A 51 6.27 -0.67 8.79
CA VAL A 51 7.22 -1.78 8.77
C VAL A 51 6.95 -2.65 7.54
N VAL A 52 8.00 -3.15 6.94
CA VAL A 52 7.98 -4.14 5.86
C VAL A 52 8.77 -5.36 6.33
N ASP A 53 8.16 -6.54 6.34
CA ASP A 53 8.86 -7.79 6.58
C ASP A 53 9.00 -8.58 5.27
N VAL A 54 10.23 -8.99 4.98
CA VAL A 54 10.53 -9.83 3.82
C VAL A 54 11.38 -11.00 4.25
N ALA A 55 10.85 -12.19 4.13
CA ALA A 55 11.50 -13.44 4.52
C ALA A 55 12.01 -13.41 5.99
N GLY A 56 11.23 -12.81 6.90
CA GLY A 56 11.53 -12.66 8.31
C GLY A 56 12.59 -11.62 8.63
N ASN A 57 12.87 -10.72 7.71
CA ASN A 57 13.69 -9.54 7.94
C ASN A 57 12.79 -8.30 7.96
N SER A 58 12.45 -7.86 9.15
CA SER A 58 11.70 -6.63 9.36
C SER A 58 12.57 -5.40 9.12
N SER A 59 12.06 -4.45 8.35
CA SER A 59 12.68 -3.15 8.10
C SER A 59 11.66 -2.04 8.33
N THR A 60 12.08 -0.94 8.95
CA THR A 60 11.25 0.25 9.04
C THR A 60 11.06 0.87 7.66
N MET A 61 9.96 1.61 7.46
CA MET A 61 9.73 2.28 6.17
C MET A 61 10.84 3.29 5.84
N THR A 62 11.49 3.90 6.83
CA THR A 62 12.65 4.78 6.64
C THR A 62 13.83 4.04 6.01
N GLU A 63 14.17 2.85 6.53
CA GLU A 63 15.24 2.01 5.96
C GLU A 63 14.91 1.54 4.55
N VAL A 64 13.65 1.18 4.30
CA VAL A 64 13.15 0.78 2.97
C VAL A 64 13.31 1.92 1.96
N ILE A 65 12.99 3.16 2.34
CA ILE A 65 13.18 4.34 1.48
C ILE A 65 14.66 4.57 1.16
N GLN A 66 15.54 4.49 2.14
CA GLN A 66 17.00 4.64 1.93
C GLN A 66 17.54 3.58 0.96
N ARG A 67 17.04 2.34 1.03
CA ARG A 67 17.37 1.29 0.06
C ARG A 67 16.89 1.61 -1.36
N GLY A 68 15.69 2.17 -1.49
CA GLY A 68 15.17 2.63 -2.78
C GLY A 68 16.04 3.72 -3.40
N GLU A 69 16.63 4.62 -2.62
CA GLU A 69 17.59 5.62 -3.07
C GLU A 69 18.88 4.96 -3.55
N THR A 70 19.37 3.95 -2.83
CA THR A 70 20.55 3.16 -3.23
C THR A 70 20.32 2.43 -4.55
N LEU A 71 19.17 1.78 -4.73
CA LEU A 71 18.83 1.09 -5.99
C LEU A 71 18.75 2.04 -7.19
N ARG A 72 18.23 3.26 -6.99
CA ARG A 72 18.21 4.29 -8.04
C ARG A 72 19.61 4.79 -8.40
N ALA A 73 20.52 4.84 -7.43
CA ALA A 73 21.89 5.28 -7.64
C ALA A 73 22.77 4.24 -8.38
N LEU A 74 22.36 2.98 -8.45
CA LEU A 74 23.15 1.91 -9.08
C LEU A 74 23.25 2.00 -10.61
N ASN A 75 22.54 2.90 -11.28
CA ASN A 75 22.65 3.24 -12.72
C ASN A 75 23.00 2.04 -13.65
N GLY A 76 22.51 0.85 -13.33
CA GLY A 76 22.74 -0.35 -14.13
C GLY A 76 24.14 -0.96 -14.08
N SER A 77 25.05 -0.44 -13.25
CA SER A 77 26.46 -0.89 -13.19
C SER A 77 26.69 -2.02 -12.17
N SER A 78 25.77 -2.27 -11.26
CA SER A 78 25.87 -3.29 -10.22
C SER A 78 24.56 -4.03 -10.09
N SER A 79 24.62 -5.33 -9.84
CA SER A 79 23.43 -6.10 -9.50
C SER A 79 22.96 -5.72 -8.10
N PRO A 80 21.65 -5.46 -7.88
CA PRO A 80 21.13 -5.20 -6.56
C PRO A 80 21.31 -6.42 -5.64
N GLU A 81 21.43 -6.18 -4.34
CA GLU A 81 21.47 -7.27 -3.38
C GLU A 81 20.14 -8.05 -3.38
N PRO A 82 20.14 -9.36 -3.10
CA PRO A 82 18.90 -10.18 -3.06
C PRO A 82 17.82 -9.58 -2.15
N LYS A 83 18.21 -8.95 -1.08
CA LYS A 83 17.34 -8.28 -0.12
C LYS A 83 16.65 -7.04 -0.71
N ASP A 84 17.36 -6.24 -1.50
CA ASP A 84 16.79 -5.07 -2.16
C ASP A 84 15.85 -5.48 -3.30
N MET A 85 16.18 -6.56 -4.00
CA MET A 85 15.31 -7.20 -4.98
C MET A 85 13.99 -7.66 -4.37
N ALA A 86 14.03 -8.29 -3.20
CA ALA A 86 12.84 -8.77 -2.51
C ALA A 86 11.91 -7.60 -2.10
N HIS A 87 12.46 -6.50 -1.59
CA HIS A 87 11.69 -5.29 -1.30
C HIS A 87 11.10 -4.67 -2.58
N ALA A 88 11.89 -4.58 -3.65
CA ALA A 88 11.42 -4.06 -4.93
C ALA A 88 10.26 -4.87 -5.51
N LEU A 89 10.36 -6.21 -5.50
CA LEU A 89 9.29 -7.10 -5.97
C LEU A 89 8.03 -7.02 -5.10
N LEU A 90 8.18 -6.98 -3.77
CA LEU A 90 7.06 -6.83 -2.85
C LEU A 90 6.31 -5.52 -3.10
N LEU A 91 7.02 -4.40 -3.17
CA LEU A 91 6.42 -3.08 -3.37
C LEU A 91 5.83 -2.93 -4.78
N ALA A 92 6.50 -3.46 -5.81
CA ALA A 92 5.96 -3.47 -7.16
C ALA A 92 4.71 -4.34 -7.29
N GLY A 93 4.71 -5.54 -6.71
CA GLY A 93 3.53 -6.41 -6.67
C GLY A 93 2.35 -5.76 -5.94
N ASN A 94 2.61 -5.10 -4.81
CA ASN A 94 1.60 -4.33 -4.09
C ASN A 94 1.05 -3.14 -4.89
N THR A 95 1.87 -2.54 -5.76
CA THR A 95 1.47 -1.43 -6.63
C THR A 95 0.65 -1.91 -7.83
N LEU A 96 1.05 -3.01 -8.45
CA LEU A 96 0.39 -3.59 -9.61
C LEU A 96 -0.93 -4.29 -9.24
N CYS A 97 -0.97 -4.98 -8.10
CA CYS A 97 -2.19 -5.57 -7.54
C CYS A 97 -2.94 -4.53 -6.69
N ASN A 98 -3.35 -3.41 -7.29
CA ASN A 98 -3.88 -2.26 -6.55
C ASN A 98 -4.72 -1.36 -7.44
N ASP A 99 -5.86 -0.87 -6.92
CA ASP A 99 -6.76 0.03 -7.64
C ASP A 99 -6.64 1.49 -7.18
N ALA A 100 -5.92 1.76 -6.08
CA ALA A 100 -5.66 3.12 -5.64
C ALA A 100 -4.76 3.89 -6.62
N VAL A 101 -5.02 5.18 -6.73
CA VAL A 101 -4.26 6.12 -7.56
C VAL A 101 -3.58 7.17 -6.70
N LEU A 102 -2.40 7.63 -7.10
CA LEU A 102 -1.70 8.73 -6.45
C LEU A 102 -1.95 10.03 -7.20
N GLU A 103 -2.29 11.06 -6.44
CA GLU A 103 -2.31 12.44 -6.90
C GLU A 103 -1.22 13.24 -6.19
N PRO A 104 -0.63 14.25 -6.85
CA PRO A 104 0.28 15.19 -6.19
C PRO A 104 -0.43 15.92 -5.05
N ASP A 105 0.26 16.11 -3.93
CA ASP A 105 -0.21 16.87 -2.78
C ASP A 105 0.87 17.83 -2.31
N ASP A 106 0.54 19.13 -2.20
CA ASP A 106 1.49 20.20 -1.83
C ASP A 106 2.09 20.02 -0.43
N LYS A 107 1.41 19.29 0.47
CA LYS A 107 1.85 19.16 1.87
C LYS A 107 2.62 17.88 2.14
N GLN A 108 2.31 16.81 1.43
CA GLN A 108 2.83 15.46 1.72
C GLN A 108 3.53 14.79 0.53
N GLY A 109 3.63 15.49 -0.61
CA GLY A 109 4.16 14.98 -1.86
C GLY A 109 3.14 14.15 -2.62
N PHE A 110 2.41 13.25 -1.96
CA PHE A 110 1.38 12.40 -2.58
C PHE A 110 0.16 12.21 -1.69
N LYS A 111 -1.00 12.18 -2.31
CA LYS A 111 -2.27 11.77 -1.71
C LYS A 111 -2.81 10.56 -2.48
N ALA A 112 -3.16 9.51 -1.76
CA ALA A 112 -3.82 8.36 -2.36
C ALA A 112 -5.33 8.56 -2.44
N ILE A 113 -5.93 8.13 -3.57
CA ILE A 113 -7.37 8.06 -3.80
C ILE A 113 -7.73 6.59 -3.99
N GLY A 114 -8.71 6.10 -3.24
CA GLY A 114 -9.15 4.71 -3.23
C GLY A 114 -9.29 4.16 -1.81
N ASP A 115 -9.23 2.85 -1.66
CA ASP A 115 -9.23 2.19 -0.36
C ASP A 115 -8.02 2.63 0.47
N PRO A 116 -8.18 2.95 1.77
CA PRO A 116 -7.06 3.42 2.61
C PRO A 116 -5.90 2.44 2.72
N THR A 117 -6.17 1.14 2.74
CA THR A 117 -5.13 0.10 2.79
C THR A 117 -4.33 0.08 1.49
N GLU A 118 -5.04 0.09 0.37
CA GLU A 118 -4.42 0.15 -0.95
C GLU A 118 -3.62 1.43 -1.15
N GLY A 119 -4.18 2.55 -0.72
CA GLY A 119 -3.51 3.85 -0.76
C GLY A 119 -2.19 3.86 0.03
N ALA A 120 -2.17 3.23 1.21
CA ALA A 120 -0.94 3.11 2.00
C ALA A 120 0.17 2.35 1.25
N LEU A 121 -0.18 1.27 0.55
CA LEU A 121 0.76 0.45 -0.21
C LEU A 121 1.36 1.23 -1.39
N VAL A 122 0.52 1.95 -2.16
CA VAL A 122 0.99 2.73 -3.32
C VAL A 122 1.85 3.92 -2.87
N VAL A 123 1.49 4.58 -1.75
CA VAL A 123 2.34 5.65 -1.16
C VAL A 123 3.70 5.11 -0.69
N ALA A 124 3.72 3.93 -0.06
CA ALA A 124 4.97 3.30 0.35
C ALA A 124 5.86 2.98 -0.86
N ALA A 125 5.29 2.43 -1.91
CA ALA A 125 5.99 2.14 -3.15
C ALA A 125 6.54 3.40 -3.83
N ALA A 126 5.76 4.47 -3.91
CA ALA A 126 6.20 5.75 -4.48
C ALA A 126 7.38 6.34 -3.70
N ARG A 127 7.37 6.25 -2.37
CA ARG A 127 8.50 6.69 -1.53
C ARG A 127 9.77 5.86 -1.75
N PHE A 128 9.62 4.59 -2.06
CA PHE A 128 10.74 3.74 -2.48
C PHE A 128 11.27 4.09 -3.88
N GLY A 129 10.49 4.80 -4.68
CA GLY A 129 10.83 5.19 -6.06
C GLY A 129 10.14 4.35 -7.13
N ILE A 130 9.04 3.69 -6.77
CA ILE A 130 8.19 2.93 -7.70
C ILE A 130 7.01 3.82 -8.11
N GLU A 131 6.94 4.12 -9.40
CA GLU A 131 5.85 4.89 -9.98
C GLU A 131 4.86 3.96 -10.68
N LYS A 132 3.63 3.89 -10.16
CA LYS A 132 2.58 3.03 -10.73
C LYS A 132 2.38 3.25 -12.23
N PRO A 133 2.27 4.48 -12.76
CA PRO A 133 2.09 4.69 -14.20
C PRO A 133 3.24 4.10 -15.04
N VAL A 134 4.48 4.14 -14.55
CA VAL A 134 5.63 3.55 -15.24
C VAL A 134 5.54 2.02 -15.23
N LEU A 135 5.18 1.42 -14.08
CA LEU A 135 4.98 -0.03 -14.01
C LEU A 135 3.84 -0.51 -14.91
N ASP A 136 2.73 0.22 -14.95
CA ASP A 136 1.57 -0.11 -15.79
C ASP A 136 1.91 -0.10 -17.29
N THR A 137 2.92 0.69 -17.73
CA THR A 137 3.40 0.64 -19.12
C THR A 137 4.26 -0.58 -19.43
N VAL A 138 5.06 -1.04 -18.45
CA VAL A 138 5.94 -2.21 -18.61
C VAL A 138 5.18 -3.51 -18.43
N LEU A 139 4.22 -3.50 -17.52
CA LEU A 139 3.41 -4.63 -17.08
C LEU A 139 1.92 -4.26 -17.08
N PRO A 140 1.31 -4.01 -18.25
CA PRO A 140 -0.11 -3.73 -18.32
C PRO A 140 -0.94 -4.86 -17.72
N ARG A 141 -1.96 -4.51 -16.96
CA ARG A 141 -2.92 -5.45 -16.41
C ARG A 141 -3.79 -6.02 -17.54
N VAL A 142 -3.82 -7.33 -17.67
CA VAL A 142 -4.59 -8.05 -18.69
C VAL A 142 -5.69 -8.92 -18.10
N GLY A 143 -5.70 -9.10 -16.78
CA GLY A 143 -6.76 -9.84 -16.10
C GLY A 143 -6.73 -9.59 -14.60
N GLU A 144 -7.84 -9.88 -13.94
CA GLU A 144 -7.95 -9.79 -12.50
C GLU A 144 -8.95 -10.77 -11.91
N VAL A 145 -8.73 -11.10 -10.64
CA VAL A 145 -9.72 -11.73 -9.77
C VAL A 145 -9.89 -10.78 -8.58
N PRO A 146 -11.00 -10.02 -8.52
CA PRO A 146 -11.21 -8.98 -7.52
C PRO A 146 -11.17 -9.52 -6.08
N PHE A 147 -10.95 -8.64 -5.12
CA PHE A 147 -11.04 -9.00 -3.70
C PHE A 147 -12.43 -9.56 -3.37
N SER A 148 -12.46 -10.63 -2.60
CA SER A 148 -13.69 -11.10 -1.97
C SER A 148 -13.41 -11.45 -0.51
N SER A 149 -14.38 -11.17 0.37
CA SER A 149 -14.28 -11.46 1.81
C SER A 149 -14.14 -12.95 2.11
N GLU A 150 -14.65 -13.81 1.22
CA GLU A 150 -14.53 -15.26 1.34
C GLU A 150 -13.08 -15.72 1.11
N ARG A 151 -12.44 -15.23 0.04
CA ARG A 151 -11.06 -15.57 -0.30
C ARG A 151 -10.02 -14.72 0.44
N LYS A 152 -10.41 -13.56 0.98
CA LYS A 152 -9.57 -12.57 1.65
C LYS A 152 -8.34 -12.15 0.82
N ARG A 153 -8.39 -12.28 -0.50
CA ARG A 153 -7.29 -11.95 -1.42
C ARG A 153 -7.79 -11.45 -2.77
N MET A 154 -6.95 -10.68 -3.43
CA MET A 154 -7.11 -10.16 -4.78
C MET A 154 -5.92 -10.62 -5.62
N THR A 155 -6.14 -10.87 -6.91
CA THR A 155 -5.09 -11.23 -7.87
C THR A 155 -5.21 -10.38 -9.11
N THR A 156 -4.10 -9.88 -9.62
CA THR A 156 -4.01 -9.24 -10.93
C THR A 156 -3.03 -10.00 -11.80
N VAL A 157 -3.31 -10.07 -13.10
CA VAL A 157 -2.45 -10.72 -14.10
C VAL A 157 -1.93 -9.64 -15.04
N HIS A 158 -0.65 -9.66 -15.27
CA HIS A 158 0.07 -8.68 -16.08
C HIS A 158 0.82 -9.38 -17.20
N LYS A 159 0.88 -8.72 -18.34
CA LYS A 159 1.66 -9.17 -19.48
C LYS A 159 2.89 -8.28 -19.63
N LEU A 160 4.06 -8.86 -19.86
CA LEU A 160 5.26 -8.08 -20.13
C LEU A 160 5.16 -7.43 -21.50
N ASP A 161 5.27 -6.11 -21.56
CA ASP A 161 5.42 -5.38 -22.83
C ASP A 161 6.89 -5.27 -23.18
N GLU A 162 7.33 -6.09 -24.14
CA GLU A 162 8.71 -6.11 -24.61
C GLU A 162 9.11 -4.84 -25.36
N SER A 163 8.15 -4.12 -25.93
CA SER A 163 8.40 -2.88 -26.69
C SER A 163 8.82 -1.71 -25.80
N VAL A 164 8.42 -1.72 -24.54
CA VAL A 164 8.75 -0.70 -23.54
C VAL A 164 10.10 -1.00 -22.93
N THR A 165 11.05 -0.08 -23.05
CA THR A 165 12.37 -0.19 -22.39
C THR A 165 12.47 0.94 -21.36
N PRO A 166 12.23 0.67 -20.08
CA PRO A 166 12.42 1.68 -19.03
C PRO A 166 13.91 2.01 -18.91
N ASN A 167 14.23 3.29 -18.87
CA ASN A 167 15.62 3.75 -18.91
C ASN A 167 16.36 3.41 -17.62
N GLU A 168 15.69 3.48 -16.47
CA GLU A 168 16.31 3.36 -15.13
C GLU A 168 15.35 2.82 -14.08
N GLY A 169 15.87 2.52 -12.91
CA GLY A 169 15.12 2.27 -11.68
C GLY A 169 14.47 0.90 -11.60
N VAL A 170 13.48 0.81 -10.72
CA VAL A 170 12.81 -0.47 -10.37
C VAL A 170 12.07 -1.07 -11.56
N ALA A 171 11.52 -0.26 -12.46
CA ALA A 171 10.81 -0.75 -13.64
C ALA A 171 11.74 -1.53 -14.60
N ARG A 172 12.98 -1.04 -14.81
CA ARG A 172 13.99 -1.75 -15.58
C ARG A 172 14.36 -3.07 -14.91
N PHE A 173 14.64 -3.02 -13.62
CA PHE A 173 14.97 -4.21 -12.85
C PHE A 173 13.86 -5.28 -12.93
N LEU A 174 12.58 -4.89 -12.80
CA LEU A 174 11.46 -5.81 -12.93
C LEU A 174 11.37 -6.42 -14.32
N LYS A 175 11.58 -5.61 -15.36
CA LYS A 175 11.63 -6.12 -16.74
C LYS A 175 12.73 -7.16 -16.92
N ASP A 176 13.94 -6.84 -16.46
CA ASP A 176 15.08 -7.75 -16.57
C ASP A 176 14.84 -9.05 -15.76
N PHE A 177 14.27 -8.95 -14.57
CA PHE A 177 13.91 -10.10 -13.74
C PHE A 177 12.85 -11.00 -14.42
N ILE A 178 11.79 -10.43 -14.98
CA ILE A 178 10.72 -11.18 -15.64
C ILE A 178 11.26 -11.83 -16.92
N ASN A 179 12.10 -11.14 -17.68
CA ASN A 179 12.77 -11.71 -18.83
C ASN A 179 13.66 -12.92 -18.43
N ALA A 180 14.37 -12.81 -17.31
CA ALA A 180 15.23 -13.89 -16.82
C ALA A 180 14.45 -15.17 -16.45
N ILE A 181 13.21 -15.02 -15.96
CA ILE A 181 12.33 -16.18 -15.70
C ILE A 181 11.63 -16.72 -16.95
N ASN A 182 11.82 -16.06 -18.10
CA ASN A 182 11.31 -16.45 -19.42
C ASN A 182 9.80 -16.73 -19.42
N ARG A 183 9.02 -15.79 -18.90
CA ARG A 183 7.56 -15.85 -18.84
C ARG A 183 6.93 -14.61 -19.44
N GLU A 184 5.89 -14.81 -20.22
CA GLU A 184 5.12 -13.73 -20.87
C GLU A 184 4.16 -13.06 -19.87
N TYR A 185 3.68 -13.81 -18.88
CA TYR A 185 2.71 -13.36 -17.89
C TYR A 185 3.23 -13.53 -16.47
N ILE A 186 2.88 -12.58 -15.62
CA ILE A 186 3.08 -12.65 -14.18
C ILE A 186 1.79 -12.31 -13.45
N ALA A 187 1.51 -13.02 -12.36
CA ALA A 187 0.38 -12.73 -11.49
C ALA A 187 0.88 -12.26 -10.13
N PHE A 188 0.26 -11.19 -9.62
CA PHE A 188 0.48 -10.71 -8.27
C PHE A 188 -0.79 -10.94 -7.45
N THR A 189 -0.62 -11.52 -6.27
CA THR A 189 -1.73 -11.75 -5.33
C THR A 189 -1.40 -11.07 -4.01
N LYS A 190 -2.33 -10.28 -3.50
CA LYS A 190 -2.27 -9.69 -2.15
C LYS A 190 -3.48 -10.11 -1.34
N GLY A 191 -3.33 -10.19 -0.04
CA GLY A 191 -4.43 -10.57 0.85
C GLY A 191 -3.98 -10.83 2.28
N ALA A 192 -4.87 -11.38 3.08
CA ALA A 192 -4.58 -11.80 4.44
C ALA A 192 -3.54 -12.93 4.44
N VAL A 193 -2.65 -12.91 5.40
CA VAL A 193 -1.51 -13.84 5.50
C VAL A 193 -1.98 -15.31 5.49
N ASP A 194 -3.00 -15.63 6.31
CA ASP A 194 -3.62 -16.95 6.37
C ASP A 194 -4.06 -17.43 4.99
N SER A 195 -4.77 -16.59 4.27
CA SER A 195 -5.27 -16.87 2.93
C SER A 195 -4.17 -17.05 1.87
N LEU A 196 -3.07 -16.29 1.97
CA LEU A 196 -1.94 -16.43 1.06
C LEU A 196 -1.16 -17.73 1.32
N LEU A 197 -0.96 -18.08 2.59
CA LEU A 197 -0.27 -19.30 2.97
C LEU A 197 -0.99 -20.58 2.51
N GLU A 198 -2.32 -20.55 2.36
CA GLU A 198 -3.10 -21.66 1.81
C GLU A 198 -2.74 -21.99 0.35
N VAL A 199 -2.35 -20.99 -0.44
CA VAL A 199 -2.10 -21.12 -1.88
C VAL A 199 -0.63 -21.04 -2.26
N CYS A 200 0.26 -20.81 -1.30
CA CYS A 200 1.70 -20.78 -1.52
C CYS A 200 2.35 -22.11 -1.15
N ASP A 201 3.15 -22.64 -2.05
CA ASP A 201 3.98 -23.84 -1.82
C ASP A 201 5.48 -23.53 -1.75
N ARG A 202 5.87 -22.32 -2.08
CA ARG A 202 7.25 -21.85 -2.14
C ARG A 202 7.41 -20.47 -1.50
N ALA A 203 8.63 -20.18 -1.06
CA ALA A 203 9.06 -18.88 -0.57
C ALA A 203 10.33 -18.45 -1.31
N TRP A 204 10.47 -17.14 -1.52
CA TRP A 204 11.72 -16.59 -2.04
C TRP A 204 12.55 -16.01 -0.90
N ILE A 205 13.70 -16.64 -0.66
CA ILE A 205 14.56 -16.37 0.48
C ILE A 205 15.99 -16.19 -0.01
N ASN A 206 16.60 -15.04 0.30
CA ASN A 206 17.97 -14.71 -0.08
C ASN A 206 18.28 -14.89 -1.58
N GLY A 207 17.31 -14.61 -2.44
CA GLY A 207 17.47 -14.73 -3.90
C GLY A 207 17.13 -16.10 -4.48
N GLU A 208 16.75 -17.07 -3.66
CA GLU A 208 16.41 -18.42 -4.08
C GLU A 208 14.96 -18.77 -3.80
N VAL A 209 14.37 -19.56 -4.67
CA VAL A 209 13.02 -20.11 -4.50
C VAL A 209 13.12 -21.44 -3.78
N VAL A 210 12.64 -21.49 -2.53
CA VAL A 210 12.67 -22.69 -1.67
C VAL A 210 11.25 -23.18 -1.37
N PRO A 211 11.07 -24.47 -1.05
CA PRO A 211 9.77 -24.97 -0.56
C PRO A 211 9.35 -24.24 0.73
N LEU A 212 8.06 -23.92 0.83
CA LEU A 212 7.48 -23.30 2.01
C LEU A 212 7.31 -24.34 3.13
N SER A 213 8.35 -24.50 3.95
CA SER A 213 8.37 -25.44 5.08
C SER A 213 7.40 -25.01 6.20
N SER A 214 7.09 -25.92 7.11
CA SER A 214 6.29 -25.63 8.30
C SER A 214 6.94 -24.56 9.20
N GLU A 215 8.26 -24.54 9.28
CA GLU A 215 9.02 -23.53 10.02
C GLU A 215 8.81 -22.14 9.42
N TRP A 216 8.88 -22.01 8.09
CA TRP A 216 8.61 -20.75 7.40
C TRP A 216 7.16 -20.30 7.55
N ARG A 217 6.20 -21.24 7.49
CA ARG A 217 4.78 -20.92 7.73
C ARG A 217 4.59 -20.32 9.12
N THR A 218 5.08 -20.99 10.16
CA THR A 218 4.98 -20.48 11.54
C THR A 218 5.64 -19.12 11.70
N ARG A 219 6.80 -18.93 11.09
CA ARG A 219 7.51 -17.64 11.15
C ARG A 219 6.72 -16.49 10.49
N ILE A 220 6.11 -16.75 9.34
CA ILE A 220 5.28 -15.76 8.63
C ILE A 220 4.01 -15.45 9.42
N GLU A 221 3.39 -16.46 10.05
CA GLU A 221 2.17 -16.28 10.87
C GLU A 221 2.44 -15.49 12.17
N THR A 222 3.68 -15.46 12.63
CA THR A 222 4.07 -14.77 13.88
C THR A 222 4.72 -13.40 13.66
N ALA A 223 5.01 -13.03 12.43
CA ALA A 223 5.58 -11.73 12.07
C ALA A 223 4.49 -10.65 11.98
#